data_4c7a762f7a023e4f74b27017795f7d21
#
_entry.id   4c7a762f7a023e4f74b27017795f7d21
#
_cell.length_a   1.000
_cell.length_b   1.000
_cell.length_c   1.000
_cell.angle_alpha   90.00
_cell.angle_beta   90.00
_cell.angle_gamma   90.00
#
_symmetry.space_group_name_H-M   'P 1'
#
loop_
_entity.id
_entity.type
_entity.pdbx_description
1 polymer ?
#
loop_
_entity_poly.entity_id
_entity_poly.type
_entity_poly.pdbx_seq_one_letter_code
_entity_poly.pdbx_strand_id
1 'polypeptide(L)'
;MYFGLLVLLGSSSIGSHMSEWLNEYAAMYGERIVRNRSSAKRIVGMTGLPLTHARALGHYCRTGQIPDNCPPNPNAFEETEQEEKPSDSNQFLLDKNYIYNEEADTYITFLSGVPKPLVLPGVTHRELVRAYSNFDGTPASVNELARTFKLPRQWLVKYLRAHEITHDREPFDAEELLNRSEEDLAEEALQMRRASLYKRLEQDKWQGVEKDAMRYRQIKTRVLDPFKEWIEKFAPSHEPLPLDISLEPSNHALVICPTDFHWGKYAWGPETGDAYNKEIARERLHHLLEEVLRRAVRWGAPKVIYLGLGSDFGHADTDGHTTTKGTPQDMDGTLFEMIRSGFELSVNVVDILRQIAPVRVVALQDSNHDKLFAQYQLHYLDAWYRNNEDVIVNTSPHPRQYEKYGNTLMMFTHGDGTKLKDLPEICAVERPRQWADCHSRVAFTGHRHHEMTLGLMGMTVYQLWSMAGTDRWHARSGYVGSPKGLAAHIIDLEDGVVGSIAAPVVKVAAYDE
;
A
#
# COMPACT_ATOMS: atom_id res chain seq x y z
N MET A 1 36.20 1.40 20.90
CA MET A 1 37.51 2.09 20.97
C MET A 1 37.73 2.77 19.62
N TYR A 2 37.55 4.06 19.56
CA TYR A 2 37.93 5.06 18.57
C TYR A 2 36.89 6.20 18.63
N PHE A 3 36.93 6.95 19.71
CA PHE A 3 36.39 8.29 19.83
C PHE A 3 37.28 9.02 20.88
N GLY A 4 38.36 9.49 20.41
CA GLY A 4 39.25 10.36 21.18
C GLY A 4 40.36 10.80 20.26
N LEU A 5 40.25 12.00 19.79
CA LEU A 5 41.26 12.93 19.27
C LEU A 5 40.74 13.65 18.03
N LEU A 6 40.30 14.86 18.23
CA LEU A 6 40.51 15.99 17.32
C LEU A 6 39.93 17.25 17.99
N VAL A 7 40.68 17.75 18.97
CA VAL A 7 40.63 19.18 19.36
C VAL A 7 42.05 19.68 19.19
N LEU A 8 42.17 20.73 18.44
CA LEU A 8 43.28 21.65 18.20
C LEU A 8 43.63 21.75 16.72
N LEU A 9 43.19 22.79 16.08
CA LEU A 9 44.00 23.80 15.46
C LEU A 9 43.10 24.91 14.87
N GLY A 10 43.34 26.11 15.34
CA GLY A 10 42.67 27.35 15.24
C GLY A 10 42.57 27.99 13.87
N SER A 11 41.62 28.86 13.78
CA SER A 11 41.75 30.27 13.37
C SER A 11 40.41 30.82 12.90
N SER A 12 40.20 32.06 13.32
CA SER A 12 39.24 33.07 12.92
C SER A 12 37.90 33.14 13.69
N SER A 13 37.76 34.23 14.38
CA SER A 13 36.77 34.57 15.39
C SER A 13 35.33 34.89 14.93
N ILE A 14 34.96 34.49 13.71
CA ILE A 14 33.59 34.63 13.21
C ILE A 14 32.92 33.25 13.02
N GLY A 15 33.69 32.17 12.96
CA GLY A 15 33.17 30.80 12.80
C GLY A 15 32.81 30.09 14.11
N SER A 16 33.23 30.60 15.29
CA SER A 16 33.08 29.88 16.56
C SER A 16 31.65 29.84 17.10
N HIS A 17 30.91 30.90 16.97
CA HIS A 17 29.51 30.96 17.46
C HIS A 17 28.50 30.25 16.56
N MET A 18 28.78 30.09 15.26
CA MET A 18 27.90 29.37 14.34
C MET A 18 27.97 27.84 14.47
N SER A 19 29.00 27.30 15.07
CA SER A 19 29.22 25.86 15.22
C SER A 19 28.85 25.30 16.59
N GLU A 20 28.72 26.14 17.61
CA GLU A 20 28.47 25.69 18.99
C GLU A 20 27.15 24.91 19.12
N TRP A 21 26.05 25.41 18.55
CA TRP A 21 24.78 24.71 18.60
C TRP A 21 24.79 23.38 17.84
N LEU A 22 25.54 23.26 16.73
CA LEU A 22 25.71 22.00 16.00
C LEU A 22 26.41 20.94 16.86
N ASN A 23 27.46 21.34 17.61
CA ASN A 23 28.18 20.48 18.51
C ASN A 23 27.29 20.01 19.67
N GLU A 24 26.52 20.90 20.26
CA GLU A 24 25.58 20.61 21.35
C GLU A 24 24.51 19.60 20.93
N TYR A 25 23.82 19.86 19.83
CA TYR A 25 22.80 18.95 19.32
C TYR A 25 23.38 17.65 18.75
N ALA A 26 24.59 17.66 18.19
CA ALA A 26 25.27 16.44 17.76
C ALA A 26 25.71 15.59 18.94
N ALA A 27 26.08 16.16 20.07
CA ALA A 27 26.38 15.42 21.30
C ALA A 27 25.13 14.72 21.85
N MET A 28 23.96 15.37 21.79
CA MET A 28 22.70 14.81 22.30
C MET A 28 22.06 13.78 21.36
N TYR A 29 22.13 14.01 20.06
CA TYR A 29 21.34 13.25 19.08
C TYR A 29 22.16 12.59 17.98
N GLY A 30 23.46 12.89 17.84
CA GLY A 30 24.31 12.52 16.71
C GLY A 30 24.38 11.02 16.48
N GLU A 31 24.63 10.22 17.51
CA GLU A 31 24.68 8.76 17.42
C GLU A 31 23.35 8.19 16.86
N ARG A 32 22.22 8.70 17.34
CA ARG A 32 20.88 8.27 16.93
C ARG A 32 20.57 8.70 15.48
N ILE A 33 21.05 9.89 15.07
CA ILE A 33 20.90 10.40 13.70
C ILE A 33 21.69 9.55 12.70
N VAL A 34 22.93 9.22 13.02
CA VAL A 34 23.81 8.42 12.16
C VAL A 34 23.37 6.97 12.11
N ARG A 35 23.16 6.34 13.27
CA ARG A 35 22.75 4.93 13.38
C ARG A 35 21.46 4.62 12.64
N ASN A 36 20.48 5.52 12.70
CA ASN A 36 19.17 5.33 12.07
C ASN A 36 19.06 5.95 10.68
N ARG A 37 20.12 6.50 10.11
CA ARG A 37 20.11 7.25 8.83
C ARG A 37 18.92 8.23 8.75
N SER A 38 18.70 8.99 9.84
CA SER A 38 17.49 9.81 10.00
C SER A 38 17.36 10.87 8.92
N SER A 39 16.18 10.98 8.31
CA SER A 39 15.82 12.06 7.37
C SER A 39 15.67 13.39 8.12
N ALA A 40 15.76 14.52 7.41
CA ALA A 40 15.59 15.84 8.02
C ALA A 40 14.24 15.99 8.75
N LYS A 41 13.14 15.45 8.22
CA LYS A 41 11.83 15.45 8.89
C LYS A 41 11.83 14.66 10.21
N ARG A 42 12.56 13.55 10.27
CA ARG A 42 12.68 12.75 11.48
C ARG A 42 13.56 13.45 12.53
N ILE A 43 14.59 14.18 12.07
CA ILE A 43 15.43 15.00 12.94
C ILE A 43 14.60 16.15 13.57
N VAL A 44 13.74 16.82 12.79
CA VAL A 44 12.77 17.80 13.32
C VAL A 44 11.93 17.20 14.45
N GLY A 45 11.38 16.02 14.25
CA GLY A 45 10.55 15.33 15.26
C GLY A 45 11.32 14.91 16.54
N MET A 46 12.64 14.71 16.43
CA MET A 46 13.48 14.34 17.59
C MET A 46 14.03 15.55 18.36
N THR A 47 14.28 16.65 17.67
CA THR A 47 15.02 17.80 18.19
C THR A 47 14.18 19.06 18.38
N GLY A 48 13.02 19.12 17.76
CA GLY A 48 12.18 20.34 17.69
C GLY A 48 12.74 21.44 16.78
N LEU A 49 13.90 21.24 16.16
CA LEU A 49 14.56 22.25 15.33
C LEU A 49 13.80 22.51 14.03
N PRO A 50 13.84 23.74 13.49
CA PRO A 50 13.34 24.05 12.15
C PRO A 50 13.98 23.16 11.07
N LEU A 51 13.30 22.93 9.95
CA LEU A 51 13.74 22.01 8.89
C LEU A 51 15.14 22.36 8.32
N THR A 52 15.47 23.63 8.23
CA THR A 52 16.79 24.12 7.79
C THR A 52 17.90 23.71 8.75
N HIS A 53 17.69 23.89 10.05
CA HIS A 53 18.59 23.48 11.12
C HIS A 53 18.71 21.94 11.19
N ALA A 54 17.62 21.23 11.07
CA ALA A 54 17.62 19.77 11.03
C ALA A 54 18.40 19.20 9.84
N ARG A 55 18.39 19.88 8.68
CA ARG A 55 19.24 19.52 7.52
C ARG A 55 20.71 19.76 7.81
N ALA A 56 21.07 20.91 8.39
CA ALA A 56 22.43 21.25 8.76
C ALA A 56 22.99 20.27 9.81
N LEU A 57 22.21 19.98 10.85
CA LEU A 57 22.56 19.00 11.89
C LEU A 57 22.75 17.59 11.30
N GLY A 58 21.83 17.16 10.43
CA GLY A 58 21.93 15.87 9.76
C GLY A 58 23.14 15.75 8.82
N HIS A 59 23.54 16.83 8.16
CA HIS A 59 24.79 16.89 7.37
C HIS A 59 26.01 16.80 8.29
N TYR A 60 26.07 17.63 9.32
CA TYR A 60 27.17 17.68 10.28
C TYR A 60 27.39 16.33 11.00
N CYS A 61 26.33 15.71 11.48
CA CYS A 61 26.44 14.39 12.14
C CYS A 61 27.00 13.29 11.23
N ARG A 62 26.77 13.37 9.89
CA ARG A 62 27.23 12.34 8.95
C ARG A 62 28.62 12.59 8.37
N THR A 63 29.00 13.86 8.21
CA THR A 63 30.23 14.25 7.49
C THR A 63 31.30 14.83 8.41
N GLY A 64 30.91 15.30 9.60
CA GLY A 64 31.79 16.06 10.48
C GLY A 64 32.11 17.49 9.95
N GLN A 65 31.49 17.91 8.84
CA GLN A 65 31.72 19.22 8.23
C GLN A 65 30.52 20.13 8.41
N ILE A 66 30.77 21.41 8.70
CA ILE A 66 29.74 22.44 8.78
C ILE A 66 29.32 22.78 7.34
N PRO A 67 28.01 22.71 7.00
CA PRO A 67 27.56 23.08 5.67
C PRO A 67 27.74 24.59 5.39
N ASP A 68 28.07 24.95 4.16
CA ASP A 68 28.31 26.35 3.74
C ASP A 68 27.14 27.31 4.04
N ASN A 69 25.91 26.80 4.07
CA ASN A 69 24.69 27.53 4.41
C ASN A 69 24.15 27.10 5.80
N CYS A 70 25.05 26.97 6.79
CA CYS A 70 24.64 26.64 8.15
C CYS A 70 23.78 27.79 8.74
N PRO A 71 22.55 27.52 9.21
CA PRO A 71 21.74 28.55 9.84
C PRO A 71 22.35 28.97 11.18
N PRO A 72 22.10 30.21 11.65
CA PRO A 72 22.55 30.70 12.94
C PRO A 72 21.97 29.85 14.09
N ASN A 73 22.55 30.00 15.28
CA ASN A 73 22.06 29.29 16.47
C ASN A 73 20.57 29.56 16.70
N PRO A 74 19.72 28.53 16.76
CA PRO A 74 18.28 28.70 16.94
C PRO A 74 17.91 29.34 18.30
N ASN A 75 18.80 29.28 19.29
CA ASN A 75 18.62 29.84 20.62
C ASN A 75 19.31 31.22 20.81
N ALA A 76 19.96 31.75 19.76
CA ALA A 76 20.72 33.01 19.86
C ALA A 76 19.85 34.30 19.86
N PHE A 77 18.55 34.18 19.81
CA PHE A 77 17.63 35.31 19.76
C PHE A 77 17.20 35.83 21.15
N GLU A 78 17.74 35.30 22.26
CA GLU A 78 17.36 35.76 23.61
C GLU A 78 18.33 36.75 24.27
N GLU A 79 19.47 37.16 23.68
CA GLU A 79 20.48 37.95 24.38
C GLU A 79 20.97 39.25 23.68
N THR A 80 20.25 39.85 22.75
CA THR A 80 20.64 41.18 22.27
C THR A 80 19.41 42.04 21.97
N GLU A 81 18.81 42.62 23.02
CA GLU A 81 18.05 43.86 22.92
C GLU A 81 18.19 44.67 24.20
N GLN A 82 19.26 45.42 24.28
CA GLN A 82 19.30 46.71 24.99
C GLN A 82 19.83 47.76 24.02
N GLU A 83 18.94 48.29 23.19
CA GLU A 83 19.08 49.62 22.59
C GLU A 83 17.71 50.31 22.56
N GLU A 84 17.67 51.36 23.33
CA GLU A 84 16.80 52.55 23.39
C GLU A 84 15.39 52.48 22.77
N LYS A 85 14.40 52.52 23.64
CA LYS A 85 13.00 52.85 23.34
C LYS A 85 12.86 54.29 22.88
N PRO A 86 12.21 54.57 21.74
CA PRO A 86 11.49 55.82 21.55
C PRO A 86 10.12 55.72 22.24
N SER A 87 9.76 56.83 22.89
CA SER A 87 8.60 57.07 23.72
C SER A 87 7.24 56.61 23.19
N ASP A 88 6.44 56.13 24.13
CA ASP A 88 5.01 55.93 24.18
C ASP A 88 4.16 56.64 23.15
N SER A 89 3.63 55.93 22.17
CA SER A 89 2.30 56.11 21.57
C SER A 89 1.82 55.00 20.63
N ASN A 90 2.58 53.88 20.45
CA ASN A 90 2.24 52.83 19.49
C ASN A 90 2.10 51.42 20.07
N GLN A 91 1.77 51.26 21.34
CA GLN A 91 1.74 49.92 22.00
C GLN A 91 0.43 49.13 21.79
N PHE A 92 -0.53 49.65 20.97
CA PHE A 92 -1.82 48.99 20.72
C PHE A 92 -1.96 48.33 19.34
N LEU A 93 -0.88 48.21 18.53
CA LEU A 93 -0.98 47.76 17.14
C LEU A 93 -0.24 46.43 16.85
N LEU A 94 0.26 45.70 17.85
CA LEU A 94 1.07 44.48 17.64
C LEU A 94 0.27 43.20 17.46
N ASP A 95 -1.06 43.22 17.54
CA ASP A 95 -1.90 42.03 17.32
C ASP A 95 -2.37 41.86 15.86
N LYS A 96 -2.12 42.81 14.97
CA LYS A 96 -2.53 42.72 13.57
C LYS A 96 -1.33 42.62 12.64
N ASN A 97 -1.38 41.73 11.68
CA ASN A 97 -0.35 41.55 10.65
C ASN A 97 -0.29 42.72 9.63
N TYR A 98 -0.87 43.89 9.94
CA TYR A 98 -0.86 45.07 9.09
C TYR A 98 -0.90 46.36 9.92
N ILE A 99 -0.43 47.45 9.30
CA ILE A 99 -0.50 48.80 9.81
C ILE A 99 -1.31 49.64 8.81
N TYR A 100 -2.28 50.41 9.29
CA TYR A 100 -2.98 51.40 8.47
C TYR A 100 -2.43 52.78 8.75
N ASN A 101 -1.96 53.44 7.69
CA ASN A 101 -1.53 54.83 7.76
C ASN A 101 -2.69 55.76 7.30
N GLU A 102 -3.27 56.48 8.24
CA GLU A 102 -4.42 57.36 7.99
C GLU A 102 -4.07 58.57 7.12
N GLU A 103 -2.88 59.18 7.28
CA GLU A 103 -2.47 60.36 6.51
C GLU A 103 -2.27 60.02 5.02
N ALA A 104 -1.73 58.86 4.72
CA ALA A 104 -1.46 58.40 3.37
C ALA A 104 -2.56 57.54 2.78
N ASP A 105 -3.62 57.19 3.52
CA ASP A 105 -4.66 56.19 3.18
C ASP A 105 -4.03 54.90 2.59
N THR A 106 -3.13 54.26 3.33
CA THR A 106 -2.40 53.09 2.87
C THR A 106 -2.35 51.98 3.91
N TYR A 107 -2.51 50.72 3.46
CA TYR A 107 -2.33 49.52 4.26
C TYR A 107 -0.95 48.90 4.00
N ILE A 108 -0.14 48.78 5.04
CA ILE A 108 1.16 48.12 5.02
C ILE A 108 0.99 46.76 5.66
N THR A 109 1.03 45.68 4.86
CA THR A 109 0.75 44.31 5.34
C THR A 109 1.99 43.44 5.30
N PHE A 110 2.30 42.81 6.42
CA PHE A 110 3.43 41.91 6.58
C PHE A 110 3.00 40.48 6.26
N LEU A 111 3.41 39.96 5.08
CA LEU A 111 3.02 38.62 4.62
C LEU A 111 4.10 37.59 4.96
N SER A 112 3.73 36.55 5.64
CA SER A 112 4.65 35.46 6.02
C SER A 112 5.41 34.90 4.80
N GLY A 113 6.75 34.90 4.87
CA GLY A 113 7.63 34.41 3.79
C GLY A 113 7.79 35.38 2.61
N VAL A 114 7.40 36.66 2.75
CA VAL A 114 7.65 37.73 1.79
C VAL A 114 8.61 38.74 2.43
N PRO A 115 9.79 39.00 1.83
CA PRO A 115 10.83 39.83 2.48
C PRO A 115 10.49 41.30 2.65
N LYS A 116 9.53 41.82 1.87
CA LYS A 116 9.08 43.22 1.92
C LYS A 116 7.58 43.27 2.20
N PRO A 117 7.11 44.19 3.03
CA PRO A 117 5.69 44.37 3.27
C PRO A 117 4.95 44.74 1.98
N LEU A 118 3.73 44.26 1.83
CA LEU A 118 2.84 44.67 0.75
C LEU A 118 2.14 45.95 1.13
N VAL A 119 2.35 47.02 0.35
CA VAL A 119 1.72 48.34 0.55
C VAL A 119 0.60 48.48 -0.47
N LEU A 120 -0.64 48.63 -0.01
CA LEU A 120 -1.79 48.87 -0.85
C LEU A 120 -2.48 50.20 -0.48
N PRO A 121 -2.84 51.02 -1.48
CA PRO A 121 -3.70 52.20 -1.23
C PRO A 121 -5.03 51.79 -0.60
N GLY A 122 -5.55 52.61 0.31
CA GLY A 122 -6.82 52.34 0.97
C GLY A 122 -7.99 52.13 0.01
N VAL A 123 -8.00 52.88 -1.10
CA VAL A 123 -8.98 52.69 -2.18
C VAL A 123 -8.91 51.25 -2.73
N THR A 124 -7.70 50.77 -3.04
CA THR A 124 -7.49 49.42 -3.55
C THR A 124 -7.88 48.36 -2.53
N HIS A 125 -7.58 48.59 -1.25
CA HIS A 125 -8.02 47.71 -0.17
C HIS A 125 -9.56 47.60 -0.12
N ARG A 126 -10.26 48.73 -0.11
CA ARG A 126 -11.74 48.78 -0.06
C ARG A 126 -12.38 48.13 -1.27
N GLU A 127 -11.84 48.33 -2.49
CA GLU A 127 -12.31 47.68 -3.70
C GLU A 127 -12.09 46.18 -3.66
N LEU A 128 -10.95 45.73 -3.14
CA LEU A 128 -10.63 44.31 -2.98
C LEU A 128 -11.57 43.63 -1.98
N VAL A 129 -11.80 44.29 -0.81
CA VAL A 129 -12.76 43.82 0.20
C VAL A 129 -14.14 43.72 -0.40
N ARG A 130 -14.61 44.79 -1.07
CA ARG A 130 -15.94 44.83 -1.69
C ARG A 130 -16.11 43.73 -2.74
N ALA A 131 -15.12 43.52 -3.62
CA ALA A 131 -15.19 42.52 -4.69
C ALA A 131 -15.11 41.07 -4.14
N TYR A 132 -14.38 40.85 -3.05
CA TYR A 132 -14.25 39.53 -2.44
C TYR A 132 -15.43 39.15 -1.54
N SER A 133 -15.92 40.12 -0.73
CA SER A 133 -17.06 39.90 0.17
C SER A 133 -18.40 39.95 -0.56
N ASN A 134 -18.48 40.78 -1.58
CA ASN A 134 -19.62 41.10 -2.45
C ASN A 134 -21.01 40.70 -1.92
N PHE A 135 -21.52 41.48 -0.97
CA PHE A 135 -22.81 41.25 -0.34
C PHE A 135 -24.01 41.39 -1.30
N ASP A 136 -23.80 42.05 -2.46
CA ASP A 136 -24.85 42.37 -3.42
C ASP A 136 -24.85 41.49 -4.66
N GLY A 137 -24.02 40.44 -4.71
CA GLY A 137 -23.90 39.61 -5.91
C GLY A 137 -22.97 38.39 -5.77
N THR A 138 -22.41 37.90 -6.89
CA THR A 138 -21.48 36.77 -6.89
C THR A 138 -20.08 37.25 -6.46
N PRO A 139 -19.51 36.68 -5.36
CA PRO A 139 -18.17 37.06 -4.92
C PRO A 139 -17.12 36.72 -5.97
N ALA A 140 -16.16 37.63 -6.19
CA ALA A 140 -15.08 37.39 -7.13
C ALA A 140 -14.12 36.28 -6.62
N SER A 141 -13.71 35.37 -7.49
CA SER A 141 -12.74 34.36 -7.11
C SER A 141 -11.35 34.94 -6.85
N VAL A 142 -10.56 34.28 -5.99
CA VAL A 142 -9.16 34.71 -5.71
C VAL A 142 -8.33 34.81 -7.00
N ASN A 143 -8.59 33.98 -7.99
CA ASN A 143 -7.88 34.02 -9.28
C ASN A 143 -8.25 35.24 -10.11
N GLU A 144 -9.50 35.66 -10.07
CA GLU A 144 -10.01 36.84 -10.74
C GLU A 144 -9.46 38.12 -10.09
N LEU A 145 -9.52 38.20 -8.77
CA LEU A 145 -8.95 39.33 -8.00
C LEU A 145 -7.43 39.45 -8.21
N ALA A 146 -6.71 38.34 -8.24
CA ALA A 146 -5.27 38.32 -8.51
C ALA A 146 -4.93 38.93 -9.87
N ARG A 147 -5.77 38.70 -10.89
CA ARG A 147 -5.63 39.28 -12.22
C ARG A 147 -6.01 40.78 -12.23
N THR A 148 -7.14 41.12 -11.62
CA THR A 148 -7.68 42.48 -11.58
C THR A 148 -6.72 43.42 -10.85
N PHE A 149 -6.24 43.05 -9.68
CA PHE A 149 -5.34 43.84 -8.88
C PHE A 149 -3.85 43.64 -9.18
N LYS A 150 -3.51 42.77 -10.19
CA LYS A 150 -2.15 42.44 -10.61
C LYS A 150 -1.25 41.98 -9.45
N LEU A 151 -1.82 41.25 -8.50
CA LEU A 151 -1.12 40.70 -7.35
C LEU A 151 -0.88 39.18 -7.55
N PRO A 152 0.29 38.64 -7.14
CA PRO A 152 0.50 37.22 -7.13
C PRO A 152 -0.56 36.50 -6.27
N ARG A 153 -1.20 35.47 -6.82
CA ARG A 153 -2.27 34.73 -6.13
C ARG A 153 -1.91 34.33 -4.69
N GLN A 154 -0.66 33.91 -4.49
CA GLN A 154 -0.19 33.48 -3.15
C GLN A 154 -0.12 34.66 -2.16
N TRP A 155 0.21 35.86 -2.62
CA TRP A 155 0.24 37.05 -1.81
C TRP A 155 -1.18 37.51 -1.46
N LEU A 156 -2.09 37.46 -2.43
CA LEU A 156 -3.48 37.84 -2.23
C LEU A 156 -4.16 36.93 -1.18
N VAL A 157 -3.94 35.58 -1.24
CA VAL A 157 -4.46 34.66 -0.22
C VAL A 157 -3.95 35.01 1.18
N LYS A 158 -2.67 35.34 1.30
CA LYS A 158 -2.08 35.76 2.60
C LYS A 158 -2.61 37.12 3.06
N TYR A 159 -2.82 38.03 2.12
CA TYR A 159 -3.38 39.36 2.37
C TYR A 159 -4.82 39.28 2.91
N LEU A 160 -5.69 38.52 2.21
CA LEU A 160 -7.07 38.29 2.64
C LEU A 160 -7.12 37.70 4.05
N ARG A 161 -6.23 36.78 4.35
CA ARG A 161 -6.13 36.15 5.68
C ARG A 161 -5.62 37.14 6.74
N ALA A 162 -4.62 37.97 6.41
CA ALA A 162 -4.05 38.95 7.32
C ALA A 162 -5.07 40.06 7.72
N HIS A 163 -5.99 40.34 6.82
CA HIS A 163 -7.06 41.31 7.03
C HIS A 163 -8.41 40.68 7.40
N GLU A 164 -8.43 39.35 7.65
CA GLU A 164 -9.63 38.59 8.03
C GLU A 164 -10.81 38.76 7.06
N ILE A 165 -10.53 39.05 5.77
CA ILE A 165 -11.54 39.23 4.74
C ILE A 165 -12.01 37.85 4.30
N THR A 166 -13.30 37.57 4.49
CA THR A 166 -13.94 36.28 4.17
C THR A 166 -15.10 36.48 3.19
N HIS A 167 -15.44 35.40 2.43
CA HIS A 167 -16.71 35.35 1.72
C HIS A 167 -17.84 35.19 2.74
N ASP A 168 -19.01 35.73 2.45
CA ASP A 168 -20.28 35.44 3.10
C ASP A 168 -20.32 35.58 4.63
N ARG A 169 -19.86 36.69 5.15
CA ARG A 169 -20.40 37.17 6.43
C ARG A 169 -21.21 38.43 6.18
N GLU A 170 -22.52 38.29 6.22
CA GLU A 170 -23.35 39.42 6.59
C GLU A 170 -22.75 40.03 7.85
N PRO A 171 -22.61 41.38 7.91
CA PRO A 171 -22.15 42.00 9.14
C PRO A 171 -23.11 41.57 10.25
N PHE A 172 -22.58 40.92 11.28
CA PHE A 172 -23.35 40.56 12.46
C PHE A 172 -23.95 41.84 13.02
N ASP A 173 -25.27 41.89 13.13
CA ASP A 173 -25.93 42.96 13.86
C ASP A 173 -25.52 42.85 15.34
N ALA A 174 -24.80 43.83 15.86
CA ALA A 174 -24.32 43.83 17.22
C ALA A 174 -25.48 43.78 18.25
N GLU A 175 -26.65 44.34 17.91
CA GLU A 175 -27.86 44.27 18.73
C GLU A 175 -28.46 42.85 18.74
N GLU A 176 -28.39 42.11 17.64
CA GLU A 176 -28.86 40.70 17.56
C GLU A 176 -27.96 39.77 18.38
N LEU A 177 -26.64 39.99 18.39
CA LEU A 177 -25.70 39.24 19.22
C LEU A 177 -25.88 39.49 20.73
N LEU A 178 -26.19 40.73 21.13
CA LEU A 178 -26.40 41.08 22.53
C LEU A 178 -27.72 40.52 23.09
N ASN A 179 -28.69 40.20 22.22
CA ASN A 179 -29.99 39.66 22.60
C ASN A 179 -30.07 38.11 22.59
N ARG A 180 -29.03 37.43 22.15
CA ARG A 180 -28.97 35.94 22.13
C ARG A 180 -28.34 35.41 23.43
N SER A 181 -28.90 34.30 23.93
CA SER A 181 -28.34 33.63 25.11
C SER A 181 -26.95 33.02 24.82
N GLU A 182 -26.11 32.93 25.86
CA GLU A 182 -24.81 32.25 25.75
C GLU A 182 -24.96 30.77 25.32
N GLU A 183 -26.07 30.15 25.68
CA GLU A 183 -26.38 28.75 25.31
C GLU A 183 -26.67 28.62 23.81
N ASP A 184 -27.44 29.53 23.21
CA ASP A 184 -27.75 29.52 21.78
C ASP A 184 -26.50 29.77 20.92
N LEU A 185 -25.62 30.70 21.36
CA LEU A 185 -24.36 30.98 20.69
C LEU A 185 -23.38 29.79 20.76
N ALA A 186 -23.36 29.08 21.91
CA ALA A 186 -22.53 27.90 22.10
C ALA A 186 -23.01 26.74 21.22
N GLU A 187 -24.33 26.55 21.11
CA GLU A 187 -24.92 25.49 20.28
C GLU A 187 -24.68 25.74 18.79
N GLU A 188 -24.83 26.99 18.33
CA GLU A 188 -24.52 27.37 16.95
C GLU A 188 -23.04 27.20 16.61
N ALA A 189 -22.13 27.62 17.50
CA ALA A 189 -20.71 27.40 17.35
C ALA A 189 -20.35 25.89 17.28
N LEU A 190 -21.05 25.07 18.07
CA LEU A 190 -20.88 23.61 18.06
C LEU A 190 -21.39 23.00 16.76
N GLN A 191 -22.53 23.47 16.24
CA GLN A 191 -23.09 23.02 14.95
C GLN A 191 -22.18 23.42 13.78
N MET A 192 -21.65 24.65 13.76
CA MET A 192 -20.69 25.10 12.76
C MET A 192 -19.39 24.26 12.79
N ARG A 193 -18.92 23.94 13.99
CA ARG A 193 -17.72 23.09 14.16
C ARG A 193 -17.95 21.66 13.70
N ARG A 194 -19.14 21.09 13.97
CA ARG A 194 -19.55 19.77 13.45
C ARG A 194 -19.64 19.78 11.93
N ALA A 195 -20.32 20.76 11.34
CA ALA A 195 -20.43 20.89 9.88
C ALA A 195 -19.07 21.02 9.18
N SER A 196 -18.17 21.83 9.76
CA SER A 196 -16.79 21.97 9.26
C SER A 196 -16.00 20.66 9.34
N LEU A 197 -16.17 19.88 10.41
CA LEU A 197 -15.53 18.58 10.60
C LEU A 197 -16.06 17.54 9.61
N TYR A 198 -17.37 17.48 9.39
CA TYR A 198 -17.99 16.61 8.39
C TYR A 198 -17.51 16.94 6.99
N LYS A 199 -17.47 18.22 6.61
CA LYS A 199 -16.97 18.68 5.31
C LYS A 199 -15.51 18.29 5.09
N ARG A 200 -14.69 18.36 6.14
CA ARG A 200 -13.27 17.96 6.08
C ARG A 200 -13.11 16.45 5.92
N LEU A 201 -13.86 15.64 6.69
CA LEU A 201 -13.86 14.18 6.56
C LEU A 201 -14.34 13.71 5.18
N GLU A 202 -15.33 14.40 4.63
CA GLU A 202 -15.84 14.11 3.29
C GLU A 202 -14.81 14.47 2.21
N GLN A 203 -14.12 15.61 2.34
CA GLN A 203 -13.03 15.99 1.45
C GLN A 203 -11.86 15.00 1.50
N ASP A 204 -11.46 14.55 2.70
CA ASP A 204 -10.39 13.56 2.87
C ASP A 204 -10.78 12.22 2.24
N LYS A 205 -12.04 11.81 2.39
CA LYS A 205 -12.59 10.61 1.75
C LYS A 205 -12.56 10.71 0.22
N TRP A 206 -13.00 11.84 -0.35
CA TRP A 206 -12.98 12.08 -1.79
C TRP A 206 -11.57 12.17 -2.36
N GLN A 207 -10.61 12.77 -1.64
CA GLN A 207 -9.21 12.78 -2.05
C GLN A 207 -8.59 11.37 -2.05
N GLY A 208 -9.00 10.50 -1.12
CA GLY A 208 -8.65 9.09 -1.13
C GLY A 208 -9.16 8.38 -2.39
N VAL A 209 -10.46 8.53 -2.68
CA VAL A 209 -11.10 7.95 -3.87
C VAL A 209 -10.46 8.46 -5.17
N GLU A 210 -10.13 9.75 -5.25
CA GLU A 210 -9.48 10.35 -6.42
C GLU A 210 -8.06 9.81 -6.65
N LYS A 211 -7.28 9.64 -5.57
CA LYS A 211 -5.95 8.99 -5.63
C LYS A 211 -6.04 7.54 -6.11
N ASP A 212 -7.01 6.79 -5.60
CA ASP A 212 -7.21 5.40 -5.99
C ASP A 212 -7.70 5.31 -7.45
N ALA A 213 -8.57 6.22 -7.87
CA ALA A 213 -9.00 6.32 -9.28
C ALA A 213 -7.85 6.69 -10.22
N MET A 214 -6.94 7.59 -9.80
CA MET A 214 -5.73 7.91 -10.58
C MET A 214 -4.78 6.72 -10.66
N ARG A 215 -4.57 6.00 -9.56
CA ARG A 215 -3.78 4.76 -9.53
C ARG A 215 -4.37 3.71 -10.47
N TYR A 216 -5.67 3.48 -10.39
CA TYR A 216 -6.36 2.54 -11.27
C TYR A 216 -6.22 2.93 -12.75
N ARG A 217 -6.38 4.21 -13.10
CA ARG A 217 -6.16 4.70 -14.47
C ARG A 217 -4.73 4.48 -14.95
N GLN A 218 -3.73 4.73 -14.10
CA GLN A 218 -2.32 4.49 -14.43
C GLN A 218 -2.04 3.00 -14.67
N ILE A 219 -2.58 2.13 -13.81
CA ILE A 219 -2.45 0.67 -13.97
C ILE A 219 -3.17 0.22 -15.24
N LYS A 220 -4.40 0.68 -15.46
CA LYS A 220 -5.14 0.35 -16.67
C LYS A 220 -4.37 0.72 -17.93
N THR A 221 -3.90 1.97 -18.03
CA THR A 221 -3.26 2.48 -19.25
C THR A 221 -1.85 1.93 -19.46
N ARG A 222 -1.08 1.71 -18.38
CA ARG A 222 0.32 1.28 -18.49
C ARG A 222 0.52 -0.24 -18.48
N VAL A 223 -0.42 -0.97 -17.92
CA VAL A 223 -0.30 -2.43 -17.74
C VAL A 223 -1.42 -3.16 -18.48
N LEU A 224 -2.69 -2.86 -18.17
CA LEU A 224 -3.81 -3.64 -18.71
C LEU A 224 -4.07 -3.39 -20.20
N ASP A 225 -4.01 -2.15 -20.67
CA ASP A 225 -4.29 -1.85 -22.09
C ASP A 225 -3.18 -2.40 -23.01
N PRO A 226 -1.88 -2.21 -22.75
CA PRO A 226 -0.81 -2.89 -23.51
C PRO A 226 -0.86 -4.42 -23.42
N PHE A 227 -1.27 -4.96 -22.27
CA PHE A 227 -1.46 -6.40 -22.09
C PHE A 227 -2.63 -6.94 -22.91
N LYS A 228 -3.76 -6.22 -22.97
CA LYS A 228 -4.89 -6.57 -23.83
C LYS A 228 -4.48 -6.60 -25.30
N GLU A 229 -3.81 -5.55 -25.77
CA GLU A 229 -3.33 -5.47 -27.15
C GLU A 229 -2.36 -6.61 -27.48
N TRP A 230 -1.47 -6.96 -26.52
CA TRP A 230 -0.54 -8.06 -26.70
C TRP A 230 -1.26 -9.42 -26.71
N ILE A 231 -2.23 -9.64 -25.82
CA ILE A 231 -3.06 -10.85 -25.78
C ILE A 231 -3.91 -10.95 -27.05
N GLU A 232 -4.52 -9.86 -27.52
CA GLU A 232 -5.32 -9.86 -28.75
C GLU A 232 -4.49 -10.22 -29.99
N LYS A 233 -3.21 -9.82 -29.98
CA LYS A 233 -2.29 -10.06 -31.09
C LYS A 233 -1.62 -11.42 -31.05
N PHE A 234 -1.34 -11.96 -29.87
CA PHE A 234 -0.46 -13.14 -29.68
C PHE A 234 -1.12 -14.29 -28.92
N ALA A 235 -2.36 -14.15 -28.40
CA ALA A 235 -3.05 -15.29 -27.81
C ALA A 235 -3.35 -16.30 -28.91
N PRO A 236 -2.59 -17.42 -28.99
CA PRO A 236 -2.89 -18.43 -29.98
C PRO A 236 -4.21 -19.11 -29.61
N SER A 237 -4.96 -19.52 -30.59
CA SER A 237 -5.97 -20.56 -30.41
C SER A 237 -5.19 -21.85 -30.20
N HIS A 238 -4.90 -22.20 -28.94
CA HIS A 238 -4.24 -23.46 -28.65
C HIS A 238 -5.24 -24.60 -28.77
N GLU A 239 -5.07 -25.40 -29.79
CA GLU A 239 -5.61 -26.76 -29.71
C GLU A 239 -4.80 -27.52 -28.65
N PRO A 240 -5.46 -28.24 -27.74
CA PRO A 240 -4.73 -29.08 -26.77
C PRO A 240 -3.79 -30.02 -27.53
N LEU A 241 -2.55 -30.12 -27.07
CA LEU A 241 -1.65 -31.16 -27.60
C LEU A 241 -2.29 -32.54 -27.27
N PRO A 242 -2.52 -33.39 -28.27
CA PRO A 242 -3.11 -34.67 -28.00
C PRO A 242 -2.17 -35.50 -27.11
N LEU A 243 -2.54 -35.69 -25.85
CA LEU A 243 -1.91 -36.68 -25.01
C LEU A 243 -2.38 -38.05 -25.50
N ASP A 244 -1.44 -38.90 -25.92
CA ASP A 244 -1.70 -40.30 -26.28
C ASP A 244 -1.91 -41.15 -25.01
N ILE A 245 -2.80 -40.67 -24.11
CA ILE A 245 -3.17 -41.39 -22.88
C ILE A 245 -4.67 -41.66 -22.98
N SER A 246 -5.01 -42.89 -23.32
CA SER A 246 -6.37 -43.39 -23.20
C SER A 246 -6.69 -43.61 -21.71
N LEU A 247 -7.25 -42.60 -21.07
CA LEU A 247 -7.75 -42.67 -19.71
C LEU A 247 -9.23 -43.08 -19.72
N GLU A 248 -9.59 -44.09 -18.93
CA GLU A 248 -11.01 -44.40 -18.72
C GLU A 248 -11.70 -43.23 -18.04
N PRO A 249 -12.84 -42.74 -18.56
CA PRO A 249 -13.59 -41.65 -17.94
C PRO A 249 -14.03 -42.02 -16.52
N SER A 250 -13.85 -41.12 -15.60
CA SER A 250 -14.27 -41.27 -14.20
C SER A 250 -15.22 -40.14 -13.77
N ASN A 251 -16.03 -40.39 -12.74
CA ASN A 251 -16.98 -39.41 -12.21
C ASN A 251 -16.39 -38.59 -11.07
N HIS A 252 -15.11 -38.29 -11.07
CA HIS A 252 -14.47 -37.45 -10.07
C HIS A 252 -13.99 -36.10 -10.64
N ALA A 253 -13.83 -35.14 -9.76
CA ALA A 253 -13.08 -33.91 -10.01
C ALA A 253 -11.71 -34.02 -9.32
N LEU A 254 -10.73 -33.33 -9.87
CA LEU A 254 -9.41 -33.19 -9.28
C LEU A 254 -9.22 -31.72 -8.82
N VAL A 255 -8.82 -31.51 -7.57
CA VAL A 255 -8.49 -30.17 -7.04
C VAL A 255 -7.00 -30.09 -6.83
N ILE A 256 -6.35 -29.13 -7.46
CA ILE A 256 -4.90 -28.85 -7.35
C ILE A 256 -4.72 -27.39 -6.99
N CYS A 257 -4.02 -27.10 -5.89
CA CYS A 257 -3.78 -25.74 -5.44
C CYS A 257 -2.29 -25.54 -5.12
N PRO A 258 -1.49 -24.94 -6.03
CA PRO A 258 -0.11 -24.58 -5.77
C PRO A 258 -0.05 -23.34 -4.88
N THR A 259 -0.33 -23.51 -3.59
CA THR A 259 -0.35 -22.44 -2.59
C THR A 259 1.05 -22.06 -2.12
N ASP A 260 1.21 -20.81 -1.68
CA ASP A 260 2.46 -20.30 -1.08
C ASP A 260 3.68 -20.63 -1.96
N PHE A 261 3.51 -20.39 -3.26
CA PHE A 261 4.53 -20.68 -4.27
C PHE A 261 5.62 -19.62 -4.31
N HIS A 262 5.26 -18.38 -4.04
CA HIS A 262 6.15 -17.22 -3.96
C HIS A 262 7.04 -17.07 -5.20
N TRP A 263 6.45 -17.03 -6.38
CA TRP A 263 7.14 -16.75 -7.62
C TRP A 263 7.88 -15.40 -7.56
N GLY A 264 9.16 -15.40 -7.90
CA GLY A 264 10.03 -14.23 -7.77
C GLY A 264 10.72 -14.08 -6.41
N LYS A 265 10.53 -15.01 -5.47
CA LYS A 265 11.26 -15.07 -4.20
C LYS A 265 12.72 -15.41 -4.43
N TYR A 266 13.61 -14.74 -3.69
CA TYR A 266 15.02 -15.10 -3.60
C TYR A 266 15.38 -15.61 -2.20
N ALA A 267 16.06 -16.75 -2.15
CA ALA A 267 16.64 -17.27 -0.93
C ALA A 267 18.04 -17.86 -1.22
N TRP A 268 19.05 -17.35 -0.51
CA TRP A 268 20.42 -17.83 -0.66
C TRP A 268 20.63 -19.08 0.22
N GLY A 269 20.96 -20.20 -0.42
CA GLY A 269 21.07 -21.51 0.23
C GLY A 269 21.97 -21.53 1.48
N PRO A 270 23.20 -20.96 1.44
CA PRO A 270 24.08 -20.93 2.61
C PRO A 270 23.52 -20.17 3.82
N GLU A 271 22.61 -19.19 3.61
CA GLU A 271 21.96 -18.46 4.72
C GLU A 271 20.68 -19.16 5.21
N THR A 272 19.94 -19.78 4.31
CA THR A 272 18.58 -20.27 4.60
C THR A 272 18.47 -21.78 4.71
N GLY A 273 19.49 -22.49 4.24
CA GLY A 273 19.49 -23.97 4.14
C GLY A 273 18.59 -24.51 3.03
N ASP A 274 18.00 -23.64 2.18
CA ASP A 274 17.09 -24.04 1.11
C ASP A 274 17.10 -22.96 0.02
N ALA A 275 17.95 -23.10 -0.99
CA ALA A 275 18.03 -22.15 -2.08
C ALA A 275 16.70 -22.04 -2.84
N TYR A 276 16.34 -20.80 -3.23
CA TYR A 276 15.14 -20.56 -4.00
C TYR A 276 15.29 -19.33 -4.91
N ASN A 277 14.92 -19.50 -6.16
CA ASN A 277 14.85 -18.47 -7.19
C ASN A 277 13.81 -18.88 -8.24
N LYS A 278 13.58 -18.09 -9.28
CA LYS A 278 12.59 -18.39 -10.32
C LYS A 278 12.89 -19.69 -11.09
N GLU A 279 14.14 -20.03 -11.30
CA GLU A 279 14.54 -21.26 -11.99
C GLU A 279 14.17 -22.49 -11.16
N ILE A 280 14.64 -22.54 -9.91
CA ILE A 280 14.32 -23.61 -8.95
C ILE A 280 12.80 -23.73 -8.73
N ALA A 281 12.11 -22.59 -8.62
CA ALA A 281 10.66 -22.55 -8.46
C ALA A 281 9.94 -23.21 -9.65
N ARG A 282 10.34 -22.85 -10.89
CA ARG A 282 9.77 -23.42 -12.12
C ARG A 282 9.98 -24.91 -12.21
N GLU A 283 11.21 -25.37 -12.02
CA GLU A 283 11.56 -26.78 -12.06
C GLU A 283 10.77 -27.57 -10.99
N ARG A 284 10.70 -27.03 -9.79
CA ARG A 284 9.96 -27.63 -8.67
C ARG A 284 8.47 -27.75 -8.99
N LEU A 285 7.84 -26.70 -9.50
CA LEU A 285 6.43 -26.70 -9.87
C LEU A 285 6.14 -27.76 -10.95
N HIS A 286 6.92 -27.78 -12.04
CA HIS A 286 6.72 -28.75 -13.11
C HIS A 286 6.90 -30.17 -12.62
N HIS A 287 7.96 -30.44 -11.87
CA HIS A 287 8.23 -31.77 -11.33
C HIS A 287 7.11 -32.26 -10.39
N LEU A 288 6.67 -31.39 -9.44
CA LEU A 288 5.61 -31.74 -8.51
C LEU A 288 4.27 -31.91 -9.21
N LEU A 289 3.97 -31.09 -10.20
CA LEU A 289 2.75 -31.19 -11.00
C LEU A 289 2.74 -32.49 -11.78
N GLU A 290 3.84 -32.85 -12.47
CA GLU A 290 3.99 -34.10 -13.18
C GLU A 290 3.80 -35.32 -12.24
N GLU A 291 4.44 -35.30 -11.07
CA GLU A 291 4.32 -36.37 -10.09
C GLU A 291 2.89 -36.54 -9.56
N VAL A 292 2.20 -35.44 -9.27
CA VAL A 292 0.80 -35.48 -8.84
C VAL A 292 -0.08 -36.03 -9.95
N LEU A 293 0.07 -35.53 -11.18
CA LEU A 293 -0.73 -35.97 -12.32
C LEU A 293 -0.46 -37.45 -12.64
N ARG A 294 0.79 -37.92 -12.67
CA ARG A 294 1.18 -39.31 -12.89
C ARG A 294 0.55 -40.27 -11.88
N ARG A 295 0.35 -39.80 -10.65
CA ARG A 295 -0.34 -40.58 -9.61
C ARG A 295 -1.86 -40.49 -9.74
N ALA A 296 -2.39 -39.32 -10.11
CA ALA A 296 -3.82 -39.04 -10.25
C ALA A 296 -4.46 -39.83 -11.39
N VAL A 297 -3.75 -40.02 -12.52
CA VAL A 297 -4.26 -40.78 -13.68
C VAL A 297 -4.65 -42.25 -13.37
N ARG A 298 -4.16 -42.80 -12.26
CA ARG A 298 -4.58 -44.13 -11.79
C ARG A 298 -6.04 -44.20 -11.35
N TRP A 299 -6.67 -43.06 -11.10
CA TRP A 299 -8.08 -42.92 -10.75
C TRP A 299 -8.97 -42.74 -11.99
N GLY A 300 -8.39 -42.73 -13.19
CA GLY A 300 -9.05 -42.42 -14.45
C GLY A 300 -9.01 -40.92 -14.80
N ALA A 301 -9.59 -40.54 -15.93
CA ALA A 301 -9.69 -39.14 -16.33
C ALA A 301 -10.73 -38.39 -15.49
N PRO A 302 -10.36 -37.30 -14.80
CA PRO A 302 -11.34 -36.48 -14.08
C PRO A 302 -12.30 -35.80 -15.05
N LYS A 303 -13.53 -35.52 -14.61
CA LYS A 303 -14.51 -34.73 -15.37
C LYS A 303 -14.11 -33.26 -15.50
N VAL A 304 -13.40 -32.77 -14.50
CA VAL A 304 -12.95 -31.37 -14.39
C VAL A 304 -11.78 -31.26 -13.42
N ILE A 305 -10.86 -30.38 -13.70
CA ILE A 305 -9.77 -30.01 -12.78
C ILE A 305 -10.04 -28.62 -12.24
N TYR A 306 -10.15 -28.48 -10.91
CA TYR A 306 -10.18 -27.19 -10.22
C TYR A 306 -8.75 -26.80 -9.87
N LEU A 307 -8.25 -25.75 -10.54
CA LEU A 307 -6.93 -25.19 -10.28
C LEU A 307 -7.08 -23.99 -9.36
N GLY A 308 -6.63 -24.11 -8.12
CA GLY A 308 -6.58 -23.02 -7.17
C GLY A 308 -5.35 -22.15 -7.40
N LEU A 309 -5.51 -20.91 -7.84
CA LEU A 309 -4.44 -19.94 -8.02
C LEU A 309 -4.55 -18.78 -7.03
N GLY A 310 -3.57 -17.87 -7.02
CA GLY A 310 -3.39 -16.90 -5.96
C GLY A 310 -2.77 -17.55 -4.74
N SER A 311 -3.14 -17.13 -3.54
CA SER A 311 -2.60 -17.71 -2.30
C SER A 311 -1.08 -17.59 -2.22
N ASP A 312 -0.58 -16.34 -2.32
CA ASP A 312 0.85 -16.06 -2.34
C ASP A 312 1.57 -16.79 -3.49
N PHE A 313 0.93 -16.82 -4.68
CA PHE A 313 1.60 -17.30 -5.89
C PHE A 313 2.73 -16.35 -6.30
N GLY A 314 2.51 -15.03 -6.28
CA GLY A 314 3.54 -14.00 -6.40
C GLY A 314 4.20 -13.70 -5.06
N HIS A 315 5.44 -13.21 -5.08
CA HIS A 315 6.18 -12.94 -3.84
C HIS A 315 6.05 -11.50 -3.35
N ALA A 316 5.71 -10.56 -4.21
CA ALA A 316 5.55 -9.15 -3.87
C ALA A 316 4.40 -8.52 -4.66
N ASP A 317 3.86 -7.42 -4.15
CA ASP A 317 2.68 -6.73 -4.70
C ASP A 317 2.98 -5.28 -5.10
N THR A 318 4.18 -4.79 -4.81
CA THR A 318 4.57 -3.39 -5.05
C THR A 318 5.93 -3.27 -5.73
N ASP A 319 6.13 -2.20 -6.49
CA ASP A 319 7.42 -1.88 -7.13
C ASP A 319 8.58 -1.70 -6.14
N GLY A 320 8.27 -1.41 -4.88
CA GLY A 320 9.23 -1.38 -3.78
C GLY A 320 9.59 -2.76 -3.22
N HIS A 321 9.23 -3.85 -3.91
CA HIS A 321 9.45 -5.24 -3.47
C HIS A 321 8.89 -5.50 -2.08
N THR A 322 7.64 -5.13 -1.87
CA THR A 322 6.97 -5.36 -0.59
C THR A 322 5.70 -6.19 -0.74
N THR A 323 5.29 -6.85 0.34
CA THR A 323 3.96 -7.44 0.45
C THR A 323 2.88 -6.37 0.30
N THR A 324 1.62 -6.75 0.15
CA THR A 324 0.46 -5.84 0.13
C THR A 324 0.44 -4.88 1.34
N LYS A 325 0.91 -5.33 2.51
CA LYS A 325 0.99 -4.55 3.76
C LYS A 325 2.29 -3.75 3.92
N GLY A 326 3.20 -3.80 2.93
CA GLY A 326 4.45 -3.02 2.93
C GLY A 326 5.65 -3.69 3.56
N THR A 327 5.61 -4.99 3.87
CA THR A 327 6.77 -5.74 4.38
C THR A 327 7.77 -5.99 3.25
N PRO A 328 9.06 -5.55 3.38
CA PRO A 328 10.07 -5.78 2.35
C PRO A 328 10.33 -7.26 2.11
N GLN A 329 10.56 -7.62 0.84
CA GLN A 329 10.82 -8.99 0.38
C GLN A 329 12.12 -9.06 -0.40
N ASP A 330 12.85 -10.17 -0.24
CA ASP A 330 14.03 -10.47 -1.07
C ASP A 330 13.56 -11.08 -2.40
N MET A 331 13.78 -10.35 -3.51
CA MET A 331 13.28 -10.70 -4.84
C MET A 331 14.37 -11.20 -5.77
N ASP A 332 14.02 -12.18 -6.60
CA ASP A 332 14.79 -12.62 -7.77
C ASP A 332 14.32 -11.83 -9.00
N GLY A 333 14.90 -10.65 -9.19
CA GLY A 333 14.56 -9.74 -10.27
C GLY A 333 13.55 -8.65 -9.88
N THR A 334 13.00 -7.98 -10.89
CA THR A 334 12.04 -6.87 -10.70
C THR A 334 10.60 -7.36 -10.57
N LEU A 335 9.73 -6.51 -10.02
CA LEU A 335 8.29 -6.79 -9.94
C LEU A 335 7.69 -7.08 -11.34
N PHE A 336 8.10 -6.31 -12.37
CA PHE A 336 7.55 -6.49 -13.73
C PHE A 336 7.99 -7.81 -14.37
N GLU A 337 9.22 -8.25 -14.13
CA GLU A 337 9.71 -9.57 -14.56
C GLU A 337 8.95 -10.69 -13.85
N MET A 338 8.69 -10.54 -12.55
CA MET A 338 7.90 -11.48 -11.78
C MET A 338 6.46 -11.58 -12.33
N ILE A 339 5.79 -10.45 -12.55
CA ILE A 339 4.43 -10.41 -13.08
C ILE A 339 4.35 -11.09 -14.44
N ARG A 340 5.19 -10.66 -15.40
CA ARG A 340 5.18 -11.20 -16.75
C ARG A 340 5.44 -12.70 -16.77
N SER A 341 6.55 -13.12 -16.16
CA SER A 341 6.95 -14.51 -16.18
C SER A 341 6.04 -15.41 -15.34
N GLY A 342 5.41 -14.88 -14.27
CA GLY A 342 4.44 -15.60 -13.46
C GLY A 342 3.13 -15.83 -14.20
N PHE A 343 2.70 -14.88 -15.03
CA PHE A 343 1.51 -15.06 -15.87
C PHE A 343 1.77 -16.08 -16.99
N GLU A 344 2.94 -16.00 -17.64
CA GLU A 344 3.38 -17.01 -18.62
C GLU A 344 3.44 -18.43 -17.99
N LEU A 345 3.95 -18.54 -16.76
CA LEU A 345 3.98 -19.79 -16.02
C LEU A 345 2.57 -20.31 -15.72
N SER A 346 1.65 -19.43 -15.37
CA SER A 346 0.25 -19.81 -15.09
C SER A 346 -0.46 -20.35 -16.33
N VAL A 347 -0.23 -19.75 -17.50
CA VAL A 347 -0.71 -20.29 -18.79
C VAL A 347 -0.15 -21.68 -19.02
N ASN A 348 1.15 -21.88 -18.79
CA ASN A 348 1.80 -23.16 -18.97
C ASN A 348 1.20 -24.25 -18.06
N VAL A 349 0.90 -23.92 -16.80
CA VAL A 349 0.21 -24.84 -15.86
C VAL A 349 -1.18 -25.21 -16.37
N VAL A 350 -1.98 -24.22 -16.80
CA VAL A 350 -3.32 -24.48 -17.35
C VAL A 350 -3.22 -25.33 -18.63
N ASP A 351 -2.27 -25.06 -19.52
CA ASP A 351 -2.08 -25.81 -20.77
C ASP A 351 -1.68 -27.29 -20.51
N ILE A 352 -0.92 -27.55 -19.45
CA ILE A 352 -0.63 -28.92 -19.01
C ILE A 352 -1.91 -29.64 -18.52
N LEU A 353 -2.69 -28.96 -17.67
CA LEU A 353 -3.87 -29.54 -17.04
C LEU A 353 -5.01 -29.80 -18.04
N ARG A 354 -5.24 -28.86 -18.98
CA ARG A 354 -6.30 -28.99 -19.99
C ARG A 354 -6.09 -30.13 -20.98
N GLN A 355 -4.89 -30.69 -21.06
CA GLN A 355 -4.62 -31.91 -21.83
C GLN A 355 -5.28 -33.12 -21.21
N ILE A 356 -5.61 -33.10 -19.92
CA ILE A 356 -6.19 -34.22 -19.17
C ILE A 356 -7.71 -34.05 -19.05
N ALA A 357 -8.19 -32.85 -18.70
CA ALA A 357 -9.61 -32.57 -18.52
C ALA A 357 -9.87 -31.03 -18.58
N PRO A 358 -11.12 -30.59 -18.79
CA PRO A 358 -11.49 -29.19 -18.66
C PRO A 358 -11.03 -28.57 -17.33
N VAL A 359 -10.56 -27.33 -17.36
CA VAL A 359 -9.97 -26.65 -16.20
C VAL A 359 -10.89 -25.53 -15.73
N ARG A 360 -11.16 -25.48 -14.43
CA ARG A 360 -11.76 -24.35 -13.73
C ARG A 360 -10.72 -23.70 -12.84
N VAL A 361 -10.32 -22.47 -13.19
CA VAL A 361 -9.40 -21.69 -12.38
C VAL A 361 -10.20 -20.95 -11.31
N VAL A 362 -9.86 -21.20 -10.05
CA VAL A 362 -10.49 -20.62 -8.86
C VAL A 362 -9.44 -19.89 -8.05
N ALA A 363 -9.75 -18.73 -7.51
CA ALA A 363 -8.78 -17.99 -6.72
C ALA A 363 -8.86 -18.33 -5.22
N LEU A 364 -7.71 -18.52 -4.60
CA LEU A 364 -7.55 -18.45 -3.16
C LEU A 364 -7.19 -16.99 -2.80
N GLN A 365 -8.22 -16.15 -2.77
CA GLN A 365 -8.09 -14.71 -2.54
C GLN A 365 -7.69 -14.35 -1.10
N ASP A 366 -7.42 -13.07 -0.89
CA ASP A 366 -7.06 -12.45 0.39
C ASP A 366 -5.66 -12.84 0.89
N SER A 367 -4.76 -13.04 -0.07
CA SER A 367 -3.34 -13.26 0.21
C SER A 367 -2.66 -12.01 0.75
N ASN A 368 -1.60 -12.19 1.51
CA ASN A 368 -0.86 -11.07 2.11
C ASN A 368 0.34 -10.61 1.28
N HIS A 369 0.83 -11.45 0.35
CA HIS A 369 1.98 -11.11 -0.51
C HIS A 369 1.58 -10.54 -1.87
N ASP A 370 0.50 -11.03 -2.49
CA ASP A 370 0.26 -10.88 -3.91
C ASP A 370 -1.20 -10.53 -4.27
N LYS A 371 -1.90 -9.80 -3.45
CA LYS A 371 -3.33 -9.51 -3.62
C LYS A 371 -3.67 -8.90 -4.99
N LEU A 372 -2.89 -7.93 -5.46
CA LEU A 372 -3.07 -7.31 -6.78
C LEU A 372 -2.57 -8.22 -7.89
N PHE A 373 -1.40 -8.85 -7.70
CA PHE A 373 -0.86 -9.81 -8.65
C PHE A 373 -1.85 -10.94 -8.93
N ALA A 374 -2.42 -11.57 -7.90
CA ALA A 374 -3.39 -12.65 -8.03
C ALA A 374 -4.65 -12.21 -8.82
N GLN A 375 -5.17 -11.01 -8.55
CA GLN A 375 -6.33 -10.49 -9.28
C GLN A 375 -6.01 -10.25 -10.76
N TYR A 376 -4.83 -9.70 -11.08
CA TYR A 376 -4.40 -9.49 -12.46
C TYR A 376 -4.10 -10.82 -13.18
N GLN A 377 -3.54 -11.81 -12.48
CA GLN A 377 -3.31 -13.16 -12.99
C GLN A 377 -4.60 -13.80 -13.48
N LEU A 378 -5.68 -13.71 -12.70
CA LEU A 378 -6.99 -14.24 -13.10
C LEU A 378 -7.55 -13.54 -14.33
N HIS A 379 -7.52 -12.20 -14.36
CA HIS A 379 -7.98 -11.46 -15.53
C HIS A 379 -7.13 -11.72 -16.77
N TYR A 380 -5.83 -11.94 -16.59
CA TYR A 380 -4.95 -12.35 -17.68
C TYR A 380 -5.34 -13.72 -18.24
N LEU A 381 -5.55 -14.70 -17.38
CA LEU A 381 -5.97 -16.04 -17.79
C LEU A 381 -7.36 -16.04 -18.43
N ASP A 382 -8.32 -15.29 -17.90
CA ASP A 382 -9.64 -15.12 -18.48
C ASP A 382 -9.57 -14.53 -19.90
N ALA A 383 -8.76 -13.48 -20.08
CA ALA A 383 -8.53 -12.89 -21.39
C ALA A 383 -7.79 -13.85 -22.35
N TRP A 384 -6.82 -14.62 -21.84
CA TRP A 384 -6.05 -15.59 -22.63
C TRP A 384 -6.92 -16.72 -23.17
N TYR A 385 -7.75 -17.29 -22.30
CA TYR A 385 -8.61 -18.44 -22.64
C TYR A 385 -10.02 -18.08 -23.08
N ARG A 386 -10.33 -16.81 -23.33
CA ARG A 386 -11.68 -16.33 -23.71
C ARG A 386 -12.34 -17.06 -24.88
N ASN A 387 -11.56 -17.68 -25.74
CA ASN A 387 -12.03 -18.44 -26.90
C ASN A 387 -11.96 -19.98 -26.70
N ASN A 388 -11.68 -20.43 -25.47
CA ASN A 388 -11.52 -21.85 -25.14
C ASN A 388 -12.62 -22.27 -24.17
N GLU A 389 -13.52 -23.12 -24.61
CA GLU A 389 -14.66 -23.59 -23.81
C GLU A 389 -14.26 -24.54 -22.67
N ASP A 390 -13.09 -25.15 -22.79
CA ASP A 390 -12.53 -26.09 -21.81
C ASP A 390 -11.82 -25.41 -20.63
N VAL A 391 -11.69 -24.07 -20.64
CA VAL A 391 -11.11 -23.32 -19.54
C VAL A 391 -12.07 -22.25 -19.07
N ILE A 392 -12.43 -22.28 -17.79
CA ILE A 392 -13.28 -21.26 -17.15
C ILE A 392 -12.51 -20.64 -16.00
N VAL A 393 -12.40 -19.32 -16.00
CA VAL A 393 -11.67 -18.56 -14.97
C VAL A 393 -12.64 -17.75 -14.10
N ASN A 394 -12.63 -17.99 -12.81
CA ASN A 394 -13.40 -17.20 -11.85
C ASN A 394 -12.62 -15.95 -11.44
N THR A 395 -12.99 -14.79 -11.96
CA THR A 395 -12.33 -13.50 -11.72
C THR A 395 -12.92 -12.71 -10.54
N SER A 396 -13.81 -13.30 -9.76
CA SER A 396 -14.43 -12.62 -8.62
C SER A 396 -13.39 -12.15 -7.60
N PRO A 397 -13.44 -10.88 -7.14
CA PRO A 397 -12.56 -10.37 -6.09
C PRO A 397 -12.99 -10.77 -4.67
N HIS A 398 -14.01 -11.61 -4.54
CA HIS A 398 -14.49 -12.04 -3.23
C HIS A 398 -13.41 -12.82 -2.48
N PRO A 399 -13.14 -12.55 -1.20
CA PRO A 399 -12.04 -13.17 -0.45
C PRO A 399 -12.18 -14.69 -0.29
N ARG A 400 -13.35 -15.23 -0.48
CA ARG A 400 -13.67 -16.65 -0.45
C ARG A 400 -14.40 -17.03 -1.72
N GLN A 401 -13.90 -17.99 -2.46
CA GLN A 401 -14.55 -18.50 -3.64
C GLN A 401 -15.17 -19.86 -3.35
N TYR A 402 -16.23 -20.19 -4.07
CA TYR A 402 -17.03 -21.38 -3.84
C TYR A 402 -17.31 -22.09 -5.14
N GLU A 403 -17.07 -23.39 -5.15
CA GLU A 403 -17.43 -24.27 -6.25
C GLU A 403 -18.23 -25.46 -5.69
N LYS A 404 -19.08 -26.02 -6.53
CA LYS A 404 -19.84 -27.21 -6.21
C LYS A 404 -19.54 -28.29 -7.23
N TYR A 405 -19.19 -29.48 -6.74
CA TYR A 405 -19.08 -30.69 -7.57
C TYR A 405 -19.90 -31.82 -6.93
N GLY A 406 -20.92 -32.28 -7.65
CA GLY A 406 -21.86 -33.27 -7.09
C GLY A 406 -22.43 -32.80 -5.74
N ASN A 407 -22.24 -33.63 -4.72
CA ASN A 407 -22.69 -33.42 -3.34
C ASN A 407 -21.64 -32.66 -2.48
N THR A 408 -20.58 -32.15 -3.08
CA THR A 408 -19.51 -31.46 -2.35
C THR A 408 -19.52 -29.97 -2.62
N LEU A 409 -19.59 -29.16 -1.54
CA LEU A 409 -19.33 -27.73 -1.56
C LEU A 409 -17.86 -27.47 -1.20
N MET A 410 -17.14 -26.82 -2.10
CA MET A 410 -15.73 -26.47 -1.94
C MET A 410 -15.59 -24.97 -1.71
N MET A 411 -14.82 -24.58 -0.70
CA MET A 411 -14.44 -23.20 -0.40
C MET A 411 -12.94 -23.03 -0.63
N PHE A 412 -12.56 -21.93 -1.26
CA PHE A 412 -11.17 -21.58 -1.55
C PHE A 412 -10.86 -20.21 -0.96
N THR A 413 -9.84 -20.12 -0.12
CA THR A 413 -9.39 -18.87 0.51
C THR A 413 -7.94 -19.00 0.95
N HIS A 414 -7.17 -17.90 0.99
CA HIS A 414 -5.76 -17.96 1.40
C HIS A 414 -5.60 -18.33 2.90
N GLY A 415 -6.36 -17.69 3.77
CA GLY A 415 -6.34 -17.99 5.21
C GLY A 415 -5.62 -16.96 6.09
N ASP A 416 -5.11 -15.83 5.55
CA ASP A 416 -4.52 -14.73 6.35
C ASP A 416 -5.60 -13.96 7.13
N GLY A 417 -6.73 -13.67 6.50
CA GLY A 417 -7.77 -12.80 7.05
C GLY A 417 -8.77 -13.47 8.02
N THR A 418 -8.80 -14.80 8.09
CA THR A 418 -9.87 -15.54 8.78
C THR A 418 -9.31 -16.74 9.55
N LYS A 419 -9.78 -16.95 10.78
CA LYS A 419 -9.40 -18.14 11.55
C LYS A 419 -10.01 -19.39 10.93
N LEU A 420 -9.23 -20.44 10.75
CA LEU A 420 -9.70 -21.68 10.12
C LEU A 420 -10.94 -22.29 10.81
N LYS A 421 -11.04 -22.16 12.13
CA LYS A 421 -12.18 -22.68 12.90
C LYS A 421 -13.49 -21.96 12.60
N ASP A 422 -13.45 -20.74 12.06
CA ASP A 422 -14.64 -19.92 11.78
C ASP A 422 -15.15 -20.14 10.34
N LEU A 423 -14.38 -20.87 9.49
CA LEU A 423 -14.74 -21.14 8.09
C LEU A 423 -16.09 -21.87 7.91
N PRO A 424 -16.48 -22.86 8.74
CA PRO A 424 -17.78 -23.51 8.59
C PRO A 424 -18.95 -22.54 8.76
N GLU A 425 -18.92 -21.68 9.77
CA GLU A 425 -19.97 -20.68 10.04
C GLU A 425 -20.05 -19.66 8.90
N ILE A 426 -18.91 -19.17 8.44
CA ILE A 426 -18.83 -18.23 7.31
C ILE A 426 -19.40 -18.87 6.05
N CYS A 427 -19.02 -20.11 5.73
CA CYS A 427 -19.52 -20.84 4.59
C CYS A 427 -21.05 -21.01 4.65
N ALA A 428 -21.58 -21.40 5.80
CA ALA A 428 -23.01 -21.55 6.02
C ALA A 428 -23.79 -20.24 5.83
N VAL A 429 -23.20 -19.10 6.22
CA VAL A 429 -23.81 -17.77 6.05
C VAL A 429 -23.69 -17.30 4.58
N GLU A 430 -22.55 -17.47 3.94
CA GLU A 430 -22.34 -16.98 2.58
C GLU A 430 -22.99 -17.86 1.51
N ARG A 431 -23.15 -19.17 1.78
CA ARG A 431 -23.71 -20.16 0.85
C ARG A 431 -24.78 -21.05 1.50
N PRO A 432 -25.83 -20.49 2.12
CA PRO A 432 -26.77 -21.24 2.94
C PRO A 432 -27.51 -22.34 2.18
N ARG A 433 -27.83 -22.13 0.90
CA ARG A 433 -28.50 -23.14 0.06
C ARG A 433 -27.55 -24.29 -0.26
N GLN A 434 -26.35 -23.98 -0.79
CA GLN A 434 -25.36 -25.01 -1.12
C GLN A 434 -24.88 -25.74 0.14
N TRP A 435 -24.79 -25.05 1.28
CA TRP A 435 -24.50 -25.65 2.58
C TRP A 435 -25.53 -26.70 2.99
N ALA A 436 -26.81 -26.41 2.80
CA ALA A 436 -27.89 -27.34 3.12
C ALA A 436 -27.97 -28.51 2.12
N ASP A 437 -27.73 -28.25 0.83
CA ASP A 437 -27.87 -29.23 -0.25
C ASP A 437 -26.70 -30.21 -0.33
N CYS A 438 -25.51 -29.83 0.15
CA CYS A 438 -24.32 -30.68 0.05
C CYS A 438 -24.11 -31.52 1.31
N HIS A 439 -23.75 -32.80 1.14
CA HIS A 439 -23.40 -33.68 2.25
C HIS A 439 -21.94 -33.52 2.67
N SER A 440 -21.05 -33.26 1.71
CA SER A 440 -19.63 -32.98 1.92
C SER A 440 -19.33 -31.51 1.78
N ARG A 441 -18.54 -30.94 2.70
CA ARG A 441 -18.10 -29.55 2.66
C ARG A 441 -16.63 -29.50 3.00
N VAL A 442 -15.85 -28.85 2.14
CA VAL A 442 -14.40 -28.77 2.29
C VAL A 442 -13.92 -27.34 2.05
N ALA A 443 -12.85 -26.95 2.72
CA ALA A 443 -12.13 -25.71 2.46
C ALA A 443 -10.66 -25.99 2.17
N PHE A 444 -10.12 -25.30 1.18
CA PHE A 444 -8.70 -25.32 0.80
C PHE A 444 -8.07 -24.00 1.16
N THR A 445 -6.98 -24.03 1.94
CA THR A 445 -6.29 -22.83 2.44
C THR A 445 -4.77 -22.99 2.31
N GLY A 446 -4.04 -21.87 2.25
CA GLY A 446 -2.58 -21.78 2.31
C GLY A 446 -2.08 -21.05 3.57
N HIS A 447 -1.17 -20.09 3.38
CA HIS A 447 -0.66 -19.12 4.33
C HIS A 447 0.35 -19.62 5.38
N ARG A 448 0.14 -20.78 5.98
CA ARG A 448 0.97 -21.22 7.11
C ARG A 448 2.15 -22.11 6.72
N HIS A 449 2.33 -22.37 5.44
CA HIS A 449 3.43 -23.14 4.86
C HIS A 449 3.63 -24.55 5.44
N HIS A 450 2.59 -25.15 6.07
CA HIS A 450 2.61 -26.53 6.53
C HIS A 450 1.24 -27.18 6.32
N GLU A 451 1.24 -28.47 6.02
CA GLU A 451 0.02 -29.24 5.83
C GLU A 451 -0.69 -29.51 7.16
N MET A 452 -1.99 -29.34 7.14
CA MET A 452 -2.85 -29.69 8.26
C MET A 452 -4.27 -30.00 7.76
N THR A 453 -4.85 -31.08 8.24
CA THR A 453 -6.27 -31.37 8.01
C THR A 453 -7.05 -31.20 9.30
N LEU A 454 -8.07 -30.36 9.28
CA LEU A 454 -8.94 -30.09 10.43
C LEU A 454 -10.36 -30.56 10.12
N GLY A 455 -10.84 -31.53 10.89
CA GLY A 455 -12.26 -31.85 10.95
C GLY A 455 -12.97 -30.88 11.86
N LEU A 456 -13.80 -30.01 11.27
CA LEU A 456 -14.62 -29.04 12.00
C LEU A 456 -16.10 -29.42 11.89
N MET A 457 -16.97 -28.73 12.65
CA MET A 457 -18.40 -29.00 12.62
C MET A 457 -18.97 -28.74 11.22
N GLY A 458 -19.29 -29.83 10.50
CA GLY A 458 -19.90 -29.81 9.18
C GLY A 458 -18.96 -29.51 8.00
N MET A 459 -17.64 -29.38 8.22
CA MET A 459 -16.66 -29.08 7.16
C MET A 459 -15.29 -29.67 7.49
N THR A 460 -14.58 -30.13 6.48
CA THR A 460 -13.15 -30.45 6.58
C THR A 460 -12.33 -29.33 5.95
N VAL A 461 -11.33 -28.84 6.67
CA VAL A 461 -10.41 -27.80 6.19
C VAL A 461 -9.05 -28.43 5.89
N TYR A 462 -8.61 -28.30 4.64
CA TYR A 462 -7.28 -28.68 4.17
C TYR A 462 -6.41 -27.42 4.10
N GLN A 463 -5.48 -27.28 5.03
CA GLN A 463 -4.38 -26.34 4.92
C GLN A 463 -3.27 -27.02 4.14
N LEU A 464 -2.88 -26.40 3.04
CA LEU A 464 -2.03 -27.02 2.03
C LEU A 464 -0.55 -26.72 2.26
N TRP A 465 0.32 -27.52 1.65
CA TRP A 465 1.75 -27.31 1.67
C TRP A 465 2.16 -26.06 0.90
N SER A 466 3.25 -25.41 1.35
CA SER A 466 4.01 -24.50 0.53
C SER A 466 5.00 -25.26 -0.36
N MET A 467 5.21 -24.76 -1.58
CA MET A 467 6.29 -25.26 -2.46
C MET A 467 7.55 -24.41 -2.35
N ALA A 468 7.48 -23.22 -1.73
CA ALA A 468 8.58 -22.26 -1.69
C ALA A 468 9.74 -22.70 -0.80
N GLY A 469 10.95 -22.28 -1.16
CA GLY A 469 12.13 -22.37 -0.31
C GLY A 469 12.00 -21.56 0.97
N THR A 470 12.75 -21.94 2.00
CA THR A 470 12.83 -21.20 3.26
C THR A 470 13.58 -19.88 3.00
N ASP A 471 12.99 -18.73 3.35
CA ASP A 471 13.65 -17.43 3.25
C ASP A 471 14.42 -17.08 4.54
N ARG A 472 15.14 -15.95 4.48
CA ARG A 472 15.92 -15.43 5.58
C ARG A 472 15.10 -15.24 6.87
N TRP A 473 13.87 -14.70 6.75
CA TRP A 473 13.02 -14.45 7.91
C TRP A 473 12.58 -15.76 8.57
N HIS A 474 12.12 -16.73 7.77
CA HIS A 474 11.72 -18.05 8.25
C HIS A 474 12.90 -18.79 8.89
N ALA A 475 14.08 -18.76 8.24
CA ALA A 475 15.29 -19.40 8.78
C ALA A 475 15.70 -18.80 10.14
N ARG A 476 15.73 -17.47 10.26
CA ARG A 476 16.08 -16.76 11.51
C ARG A 476 15.04 -16.91 12.63
N SER A 477 13.77 -17.07 12.24
CA SER A 477 12.67 -17.25 13.20
C SER A 477 12.47 -18.71 13.61
N GLY A 478 13.29 -19.64 13.09
CA GLY A 478 13.23 -21.07 13.43
C GLY A 478 12.10 -21.85 12.71
N TYR A 479 11.47 -21.26 11.72
CA TYR A 479 10.48 -21.95 10.87
C TYR A 479 11.19 -22.75 9.78
N VAL A 480 11.92 -23.79 10.20
CA VAL A 480 12.74 -24.64 9.34
C VAL A 480 12.22 -26.08 9.38
N GLY A 481 12.45 -26.82 8.28
CA GLY A 481 12.17 -28.26 8.25
C GLY A 481 10.70 -28.65 8.00
N SER A 482 9.78 -27.69 7.78
CA SER A 482 8.42 -28.04 7.36
C SER A 482 8.44 -28.80 6.04
N PRO A 483 7.71 -29.93 5.92
CA PRO A 483 7.54 -30.62 4.66
C PRO A 483 6.98 -29.66 3.60
N LYS A 484 7.49 -29.79 2.37
CA LYS A 484 7.07 -28.98 1.22
C LYS A 484 6.59 -29.89 0.11
N GLY A 485 5.66 -29.43 -0.69
CA GLY A 485 5.15 -30.24 -1.78
C GLY A 485 3.92 -29.67 -2.44
N LEU A 486 3.31 -30.47 -3.29
CA LEU A 486 2.03 -30.24 -3.94
C LEU A 486 1.10 -31.42 -3.64
N ALA A 487 -0.15 -31.10 -3.31
CA ALA A 487 -1.18 -32.11 -3.15
C ALA A 487 -2.33 -31.87 -4.15
N ALA A 488 -2.92 -32.98 -4.59
CA ALA A 488 -4.20 -32.98 -5.28
C ALA A 488 -5.23 -33.78 -4.49
N HIS A 489 -6.49 -33.33 -4.54
CA HIS A 489 -7.60 -33.98 -3.87
C HIS A 489 -8.59 -34.49 -4.91
N ILE A 490 -9.02 -35.74 -4.74
CA ILE A 490 -9.99 -36.41 -5.60
C ILE A 490 -11.36 -36.25 -4.97
N ILE A 491 -12.25 -35.59 -5.68
CA ILE A 491 -13.62 -35.31 -5.23
C ILE A 491 -14.56 -36.21 -6.05
N ASP A 492 -15.15 -37.19 -5.41
CA ASP A 492 -16.19 -38.01 -6.03
C ASP A 492 -17.51 -37.23 -6.14
N LEU A 493 -18.33 -37.57 -7.14
CA LEU A 493 -19.60 -36.93 -7.40
C LEU A 493 -20.57 -37.04 -6.21
N GLU A 494 -20.58 -38.16 -5.50
CA GLU A 494 -21.49 -38.46 -4.41
C GLU A 494 -20.81 -38.48 -3.04
N ASP A 495 -19.62 -39.09 -2.94
CA ASP A 495 -18.98 -39.39 -1.66
C ASP A 495 -18.07 -38.30 -1.10
N GLY A 496 -17.85 -37.24 -1.85
CA GLY A 496 -16.97 -36.15 -1.42
C GLY A 496 -15.49 -36.40 -1.68
N VAL A 497 -14.61 -36.02 -0.75
CA VAL A 497 -13.16 -36.26 -0.88
C VAL A 497 -12.84 -37.72 -0.60
N VAL A 498 -12.51 -38.46 -1.63
CA VAL A 498 -12.19 -39.91 -1.56
C VAL A 498 -10.69 -40.22 -1.57
N GLY A 499 -9.86 -39.21 -1.86
CA GLY A 499 -8.42 -39.36 -1.87
C GLY A 499 -7.64 -38.08 -1.87
N SER A 500 -6.43 -38.13 -1.34
CA SER A 500 -5.43 -37.09 -1.45
C SER A 500 -4.14 -37.66 -1.99
N ILE A 501 -3.58 -37.01 -2.99
CA ILE A 501 -2.34 -37.41 -3.66
C ILE A 501 -1.29 -36.38 -3.34
N ALA A 502 -0.20 -36.79 -2.71
CA ALA A 502 0.89 -35.89 -2.32
C ALA A 502 2.14 -36.13 -3.16
N ALA A 503 2.79 -35.06 -3.59
CA ALA A 503 4.12 -35.07 -4.17
C ALA A 503 5.03 -34.19 -3.29
N PRO A 504 5.84 -34.78 -2.40
CA PRO A 504 6.76 -34.02 -1.56
C PRO A 504 7.95 -33.50 -2.36
N VAL A 505 8.47 -32.33 -2.02
CA VAL A 505 9.78 -31.89 -2.47
C VAL A 505 10.83 -32.80 -1.84
N VAL A 506 11.51 -33.56 -2.65
CA VAL A 506 12.67 -34.33 -2.20
C VAL A 506 13.80 -33.35 -1.93
N LYS A 507 14.23 -33.20 -0.68
CA LYS A 507 15.41 -32.43 -0.35
C LYS A 507 16.62 -33.12 -0.97
N VAL A 508 17.23 -32.50 -1.95
CA VAL A 508 18.64 -32.80 -2.25
C VAL A 508 19.41 -32.24 -1.06
N ALA A 509 20.05 -33.10 -0.30
CA ALA A 509 20.80 -32.74 0.89
C ALA A 509 21.88 -31.69 0.52
N ALA A 510 21.65 -30.45 0.88
CA ALA A 510 22.61 -29.34 0.69
C ALA A 510 23.46 -29.08 1.96
N TYR A 511 23.57 -30.08 2.83
CA TYR A 511 24.28 -29.94 4.11
C TYR A 511 25.49 -30.86 4.30
N ASP A 512 25.91 -31.57 3.27
CA ASP A 512 27.07 -32.47 3.36
C ASP A 512 28.31 -31.97 2.62
N GLU A 513 28.54 -30.62 2.61
CA GLU A 513 29.85 -30.06 2.24
C GLU A 513 30.33 -29.03 3.27
#